data_3c2e614a5202357124b6035f49db532c
#
_entry.id   3c2e614a5202357124b6035f49db532c
#
_cell.length_a   1.000
_cell.length_b   1.000
_cell.length_c   1.000
_cell.angle_alpha   90.00
_cell.angle_beta   90.00
_cell.angle_gamma   90.00
#
_symmetry.space_group_name_H-M   'P 1'
#
loop_
_entity.id
_entity.type
_entity.pdbx_description
1 polymer ?
#
loop_
_entity_poly.entity_id
_entity_poly.type
_entity_poly.pdbx_seq_one_letter_code
_entity_poly.pdbx_strand_id
1 'polypeptide(L)'
;MLGSALALQGMGVSLAKIEVALELLFVCFQSMKQSGRLWPLITEADLDKQLGRYVATVRFGEDLSPAQRQRAMMEYLEAHPEKPLLAHVTDELNKWLARITPEATDNYVMLTSINFVNCIAFTPIPTAAKRT
;
A
#
# COMPACT_ATOMS: atom_id res chain seq x y z
N MET A 1 0.33 8.46 -7.78
CA MET A 1 1.07 7.46 -6.97
C MET A 1 2.57 7.46 -7.21
N LEU A 2 3.02 7.71 -8.44
CA LEU A 2 4.45 7.80 -8.73
C LEU A 2 5.15 8.89 -7.90
N GLY A 3 4.53 10.06 -7.76
CA GLY A 3 5.08 11.13 -6.94
C GLY A 3 5.26 10.74 -5.48
N SER A 4 4.37 9.90 -4.94
CA SER A 4 4.48 9.37 -3.58
C SER A 4 5.72 8.49 -3.41
N ALA A 5 6.00 7.63 -4.39
CA ALA A 5 7.22 6.81 -4.38
C ALA A 5 8.48 7.68 -4.48
N LEU A 6 8.47 8.68 -5.36
CA LEU A 6 9.62 9.57 -5.54
C LEU A 6 9.85 10.49 -4.33
N ALA A 7 8.79 10.84 -3.61
CA ALA A 7 8.90 11.65 -2.40
C ALA A 7 9.70 10.96 -1.28
N LEU A 8 9.87 9.64 -1.35
CA LEU A 8 10.65 8.89 -0.38
C LEU A 8 12.11 9.36 -0.32
N GLN A 9 12.65 9.87 -1.42
CA GLN A 9 13.99 10.42 -1.45
C GLN A 9 14.14 11.59 -0.47
N GLY A 10 13.15 12.46 -0.42
CA GLY A 10 13.13 13.59 0.52
C GLY A 10 12.99 13.17 1.98
N MET A 11 12.55 11.95 2.23
CA MET A 11 12.41 11.38 3.56
C MET A 11 13.66 10.60 4.02
N GLY A 12 14.71 10.59 3.21
CA GLY A 12 15.97 9.93 3.55
C GLY A 12 16.06 8.47 3.11
N VAL A 13 15.14 7.99 2.28
CA VAL A 13 15.18 6.62 1.75
C VAL A 13 16.20 6.55 0.62
N SER A 14 17.05 5.52 0.63
CA SER A 14 18.06 5.30 -0.42
C SER A 14 17.40 4.94 -1.75
N LEU A 15 18.10 5.23 -2.86
CA LEU A 15 17.59 4.90 -4.20
C LEU A 15 17.30 3.41 -4.38
N ALA A 16 18.16 2.55 -3.84
CA ALA A 16 17.97 1.10 -3.92
C ALA A 16 16.66 0.67 -3.26
N LYS A 17 16.30 1.30 -2.16
CA LYS A 17 15.05 1.00 -1.45
C LYS A 17 13.82 1.65 -2.09
N ILE A 18 13.99 2.82 -2.73
CA ILE A 18 12.92 3.44 -3.52
C ILE A 18 12.54 2.56 -4.70
N GLU A 19 13.49 1.87 -5.30
CA GLU A 19 13.23 0.93 -6.40
C GLU A 19 12.20 -0.13 -6.03
N VAL A 20 12.22 -0.62 -4.78
CA VAL A 20 11.25 -1.60 -4.30
C VAL A 20 9.83 -1.03 -4.37
N ALA A 21 9.64 0.21 -3.90
CA ALA A 21 8.33 0.86 -3.98
C ALA A 21 7.89 1.06 -5.43
N LEU A 22 8.81 1.42 -6.32
CA LEU A 22 8.51 1.57 -7.74
C LEU A 22 8.13 0.25 -8.41
N GLU A 23 8.82 -0.84 -8.08
CA GLU A 23 8.49 -2.17 -8.58
C GLU A 23 7.09 -2.61 -8.11
N LEU A 24 6.77 -2.37 -6.85
CA LEU A 24 5.46 -2.70 -6.31
C LEU A 24 4.36 -1.85 -6.91
N LEU A 25 4.63 -0.56 -7.16
CA LEU A 25 3.71 0.31 -7.89
C LEU A 25 3.45 -0.23 -9.30
N PHE A 26 4.49 -0.68 -9.99
CA PHE A 26 4.37 -1.27 -11.31
C PHE A 26 3.52 -2.54 -11.28
N VAL A 27 3.70 -3.40 -10.27
CA VAL A 27 2.86 -4.59 -10.07
C VAL A 27 1.39 -4.21 -9.90
N CYS A 28 1.12 -3.14 -9.16
CA CYS A 28 -0.24 -2.65 -8.98
C CYS A 28 -0.87 -2.22 -10.33
N PHE A 29 -0.12 -1.48 -11.15
CA PHE A 29 -0.59 -1.09 -12.48
C PHE A 29 -0.82 -2.30 -13.38
N GLN A 30 0.08 -3.27 -13.37
CA GLN A 30 -0.06 -4.50 -14.13
C GLN A 30 -1.32 -5.27 -13.73
N SER A 31 -1.56 -5.39 -12.43
CA SER A 31 -2.74 -6.06 -11.90
C SER A 31 -4.03 -5.39 -12.37
N MET A 32 -4.09 -4.06 -12.31
CA MET A 32 -5.25 -3.31 -12.76
C MET A 32 -5.48 -3.47 -14.26
N LYS A 33 -4.40 -3.41 -15.04
CA LYS A 33 -4.46 -3.59 -16.49
C LYS A 33 -4.99 -4.96 -16.88
N GLN A 34 -4.49 -6.01 -16.21
CA GLN A 34 -4.88 -7.38 -16.51
C GLN A 34 -6.32 -7.68 -16.09
N SER A 35 -6.81 -7.01 -15.05
CA SER A 35 -8.18 -7.23 -14.56
C SER A 35 -9.25 -6.67 -15.51
N GLY A 36 -8.88 -5.78 -16.42
CA GLY A 36 -9.83 -5.11 -17.32
C GLY A 36 -10.78 -4.16 -16.64
N ARG A 37 -10.59 -3.89 -15.33
CA ARG A 37 -11.45 -2.97 -14.58
C ARG A 37 -11.07 -1.52 -14.87
N LEU A 38 -12.03 -0.62 -14.64
CA LEU A 38 -11.76 0.81 -14.68
C LEU A 38 -10.82 1.19 -13.54
N TRP A 39 -9.88 2.09 -13.84
CA TRP A 39 -8.93 2.57 -12.86
C TRP A 39 -9.53 3.73 -12.08
N PRO A 40 -9.37 3.79 -10.76
CA PRO A 40 -9.70 5.00 -10.03
C PRO A 40 -8.69 6.09 -10.34
N LEU A 41 -9.16 7.33 -10.39
CA LEU A 41 -8.28 8.49 -10.45
C LEU A 41 -7.82 8.79 -9.03
N ILE A 42 -6.55 8.52 -8.73
CA ILE A 42 -6.00 8.67 -7.39
C ILE A 42 -5.30 10.02 -7.28
N THR A 43 -5.85 10.90 -6.45
CA THR A 43 -5.30 12.23 -6.18
C THR A 43 -4.40 12.21 -4.94
N GLU A 44 -3.68 13.32 -4.69
CA GLU A 44 -2.91 13.47 -3.46
C GLU A 44 -3.81 13.43 -2.22
N ALA A 45 -5.01 13.98 -2.32
CA ALA A 45 -5.99 13.91 -1.23
C ALA A 45 -6.39 12.46 -0.92
N ASP A 46 -6.55 11.63 -1.94
CA ASP A 46 -6.84 10.21 -1.77
C ASP A 46 -5.66 9.48 -1.10
N LEU A 47 -4.44 9.79 -1.50
CA LEU A 47 -3.23 9.22 -0.89
C LEU A 47 -3.16 9.55 0.60
N ASP A 48 -3.37 10.81 0.95
CA ASP A 48 -3.33 11.27 2.34
C ASP A 48 -4.43 10.63 3.17
N LYS A 49 -5.65 10.56 2.63
CA LYS A 49 -6.79 9.98 3.31
C LYS A 49 -6.58 8.50 3.62
N GLN A 50 -6.14 7.73 2.63
CA GLN A 50 -5.95 6.30 2.80
C GLN A 50 -4.76 5.99 3.70
N LEU A 51 -3.68 6.77 3.60
CA LEU A 51 -2.54 6.62 4.48
C LEU A 51 -2.94 6.89 5.94
N GLY A 52 -3.72 7.96 6.18
CA GLY A 52 -4.21 8.28 7.50
C GLY A 52 -5.07 7.17 8.10
N ARG A 53 -5.94 6.58 7.31
CA ARG A 53 -6.77 5.44 7.74
C ARG A 53 -5.93 4.22 8.10
N TYR A 54 -4.93 3.91 7.29
CA TYR A 54 -4.05 2.78 7.54
C TYR A 54 -3.21 2.98 8.81
N VAL A 55 -2.63 4.16 8.97
CA VAL A 55 -1.86 4.51 10.17
C VAL A 55 -2.72 4.41 11.43
N ALA A 56 -3.97 4.87 11.37
CA ALA A 56 -4.90 4.76 12.50
C ALA A 56 -5.17 3.29 12.84
N THR A 57 -5.31 2.42 11.83
CA THR A 57 -5.51 0.98 12.03
C THR A 57 -4.30 0.35 12.72
N VAL A 58 -3.09 0.70 12.28
CA VAL A 58 -1.84 0.20 12.88
C VAL A 58 -1.72 0.64 14.33
N ARG A 59 -1.99 1.92 14.62
CA ARG A 59 -1.93 2.45 16.00
C ARG A 59 -2.93 1.78 16.91
N PHE A 60 -4.13 1.52 16.43
CA PHE A 60 -5.12 0.77 17.18
C PHE A 60 -4.59 -0.61 17.57
N GLY A 61 -3.89 -1.29 16.66
CA GLY A 61 -3.30 -2.59 16.90
C GLY A 61 -2.17 -2.60 17.93
N GLU A 62 -1.50 -1.46 18.15
CA GLU A 62 -0.40 -1.36 19.11
C GLU A 62 -0.83 -1.64 20.55
N ASP A 63 -2.09 -1.34 20.89
CA ASP A 63 -2.65 -1.55 22.21
C ASP A 63 -3.17 -2.97 22.44
N LEU A 64 -3.13 -3.81 21.42
CA LEU A 64 -3.63 -5.18 21.48
C LEU A 64 -2.51 -6.15 21.89
N SER A 65 -2.90 -7.28 22.50
CA SER A 65 -1.97 -8.37 22.72
C SER A 65 -1.48 -8.94 21.38
N PRO A 66 -0.34 -9.67 21.35
CA PRO A 66 0.14 -10.26 20.10
C PRO A 66 -0.89 -11.16 19.41
N ALA A 67 -1.64 -11.95 20.18
CA ALA A 67 -2.69 -12.82 19.62
C ALA A 67 -3.85 -12.00 19.05
N GLN A 68 -4.28 -10.95 19.75
CA GLN A 68 -5.35 -10.07 19.25
C GLN A 68 -4.91 -9.31 18.02
N ARG A 69 -3.66 -8.84 18.00
CA ARG A 69 -3.08 -8.12 16.84
C ARG A 69 -3.04 -9.01 15.61
N GLN A 70 -2.62 -10.26 15.76
CA GLN A 70 -2.58 -11.21 14.66
C GLN A 70 -3.99 -11.48 14.11
N ARG A 71 -4.97 -11.66 14.99
CA ARG A 71 -6.37 -11.86 14.59
C ARG A 71 -6.90 -10.65 13.84
N ALA A 72 -6.66 -9.43 14.35
CA ALA A 72 -7.08 -8.20 13.69
C ALA A 72 -6.46 -8.07 12.31
N MET A 73 -5.18 -8.41 12.16
CA MET A 73 -4.48 -8.39 10.87
C MET A 73 -5.11 -9.37 9.89
N MET A 74 -5.42 -10.59 10.34
CA MET A 74 -6.06 -11.59 9.50
C MET A 74 -7.45 -11.16 9.05
N GLU A 75 -8.24 -10.58 9.95
CA GLU A 75 -9.56 -10.03 9.62
C GLU A 75 -9.45 -8.91 8.60
N TYR A 76 -8.47 -8.02 8.75
CA TYR A 76 -8.22 -6.94 7.81
C TYR A 76 -7.91 -7.49 6.42
N LEU A 77 -7.03 -8.48 6.33
CA LEU A 77 -6.66 -9.11 5.05
C LEU A 77 -7.87 -9.80 4.41
N GLU A 78 -8.65 -10.56 5.20
CA GLU A 78 -9.81 -11.28 4.68
C GLU A 78 -10.90 -10.34 4.14
N ALA A 79 -11.08 -9.19 4.78
CA ALA A 79 -12.10 -8.21 4.39
C ALA A 79 -11.63 -7.25 3.29
N HIS A 80 -10.35 -7.27 2.91
CA HIS A 80 -9.81 -6.30 1.98
C HIS A 80 -10.35 -6.53 0.56
N PRO A 81 -10.83 -5.46 -0.14
CA PRO A 81 -11.38 -5.60 -1.50
C PRO A 81 -10.37 -6.10 -2.53
N GLU A 82 -9.08 -5.82 -2.33
CA GLU A 82 -8.00 -6.26 -3.21
C GLU A 82 -7.09 -7.24 -2.47
N LYS A 83 -7.70 -8.26 -1.85
CA LYS A 83 -6.99 -9.24 -1.03
C LYS A 83 -5.81 -9.92 -1.73
N PRO A 84 -5.92 -10.41 -2.97
CA PRO A 84 -4.78 -11.05 -3.63
C PRO A 84 -3.61 -10.08 -3.85
N LEU A 85 -3.90 -8.84 -4.24
CA LEU A 85 -2.88 -7.83 -4.47
C LEU A 85 -2.20 -7.42 -3.16
N LEU A 86 -2.98 -7.20 -2.11
CA LEU A 86 -2.46 -6.87 -0.79
C LEU A 86 -1.57 -7.99 -0.25
N ALA A 87 -2.00 -9.24 -0.39
CA ALA A 87 -1.23 -10.39 0.04
C ALA A 87 0.11 -10.48 -0.72
N HIS A 88 0.09 -10.25 -2.02
CA HIS A 88 1.31 -10.25 -2.84
C HIS A 88 2.28 -9.16 -2.42
N VAL A 89 1.81 -7.93 -2.26
CA VAL A 89 2.64 -6.79 -1.85
C VAL A 89 3.23 -7.03 -0.47
N THR A 90 2.42 -7.50 0.47
CA THR A 90 2.88 -7.81 1.84
C THR A 90 3.95 -8.89 1.83
N ASP A 91 3.74 -9.96 1.06
CA ASP A 91 4.70 -11.05 0.95
C ASP A 91 6.04 -10.56 0.36
N GLU A 92 5.98 -9.76 -0.70
CA GLU A 92 7.19 -9.20 -1.31
C GLU A 92 7.93 -8.26 -0.36
N LEU A 93 7.20 -7.44 0.42
CA LEU A 93 7.80 -6.58 1.43
C LEU A 93 8.49 -7.39 2.54
N ASN A 94 7.87 -8.47 2.98
CA ASN A 94 8.45 -9.34 4.01
C ASN A 94 9.72 -10.02 3.50
N LYS A 95 9.72 -10.49 2.27
CA LYS A 95 10.91 -11.07 1.63
C LYS A 95 12.03 -10.03 1.50
N TRP A 96 11.67 -8.82 1.12
CA TRP A 96 12.62 -7.71 1.01
C TRP A 96 13.25 -7.37 2.36
N LEU A 97 12.45 -7.26 3.41
CA LEU A 97 12.94 -6.96 4.76
C LEU A 97 13.93 -8.01 5.27
N ALA A 98 13.74 -9.28 4.88
CA ALA A 98 14.64 -10.34 5.26
C ALA A 98 16.02 -10.27 4.58
N ARG A 99 16.13 -9.49 3.49
CA ARG A 99 17.35 -9.40 2.67
C ARG A 99 18.14 -8.13 2.88
N ILE A 100 17.60 -7.14 3.58
CA ILE A 100 18.23 -5.83 3.71
C ILE A 100 18.77 -5.60 5.12
N THR A 101 19.66 -4.61 5.24
CA THR A 101 20.08 -4.07 6.53
C THR A 101 18.96 -3.14 7.02
N PRO A 102 18.37 -3.41 8.21
CA PRO A 102 17.27 -2.59 8.71
C PRO A 102 17.66 -1.13 8.94
N GLU A 103 16.75 -0.23 8.56
CA GLU A 103 16.85 1.20 8.80
C GLU A 103 15.50 1.74 9.24
N ALA A 104 15.49 2.84 9.99
CA ALA A 104 14.24 3.45 10.45
C ALA A 104 13.34 3.89 9.29
N THR A 105 13.93 4.31 8.17
CA THR A 105 13.20 4.76 6.99
C THR A 105 12.52 3.64 6.20
N ASP A 106 12.79 2.38 6.53
CA ASP A 106 12.14 1.24 5.86
C ASP A 106 10.62 1.27 6.06
N ASN A 107 10.15 1.81 7.18
CA ASN A 107 8.73 1.97 7.43
C ASN A 107 8.04 2.84 6.38
N TYR A 108 8.73 3.84 5.87
CA TYR A 108 8.17 4.72 4.84
C TYR A 108 7.94 3.96 3.53
N VAL A 109 8.88 3.08 3.17
CA VAL A 109 8.75 2.23 1.99
C VAL A 109 7.55 1.30 2.14
N MET A 110 7.42 0.67 3.30
CA MET A 110 6.31 -0.24 3.59
C MET A 110 4.96 0.46 3.56
N LEU A 111 4.85 1.60 4.24
CA LEU A 111 3.60 2.37 4.29
C LEU A 111 3.20 2.87 2.91
N THR A 112 4.16 3.37 2.14
CA THR A 112 3.90 3.87 0.78
C THR A 112 3.41 2.75 -0.12
N SER A 113 4.05 1.60 -0.08
CA SER A 113 3.70 0.45 -0.93
C SER A 113 2.32 -0.11 -0.59
N ILE A 114 2.00 -0.27 0.69
CA ILE A 114 0.68 -0.72 1.11
C ILE A 114 -0.38 0.32 0.77
N ASN A 115 -0.04 1.61 0.86
CA ASN A 115 -0.95 2.69 0.52
C ASN A 115 -1.35 2.65 -0.97
N PHE A 116 -0.49 2.20 -1.86
CA PHE A 116 -0.86 2.02 -3.27
C PHE A 116 -2.05 1.08 -3.40
N VAL A 117 -1.98 -0.06 -2.72
CA VAL A 117 -3.07 -1.05 -2.75
C VAL A 117 -4.35 -0.49 -2.15
N ASN A 118 -4.24 0.21 -1.02
CA ASN A 118 -5.39 0.79 -0.35
C ASN A 118 -6.06 1.88 -1.21
N CYS A 119 -5.26 2.69 -1.92
CA CYS A 119 -5.81 3.69 -2.83
C CYS A 119 -6.57 3.03 -3.98
N ILE A 120 -6.06 1.95 -4.53
CA ILE A 120 -6.76 1.20 -5.58
C ILE A 120 -8.06 0.61 -5.04
N ALA A 121 -8.02 0.05 -3.83
CA ALA A 121 -9.16 -0.64 -3.24
C ALA A 121 -10.29 0.30 -2.81
N PHE A 122 -9.94 1.47 -2.28
CA PHE A 122 -10.90 2.33 -1.59
C PHE A 122 -11.19 3.66 -2.28
N THR A 123 -10.49 4.01 -3.35
CA THR A 123 -10.80 5.21 -4.11
C THR A 123 -11.97 4.94 -5.06
N PRO A 124 -13.05 5.72 -5.00
CA PRO A 124 -14.21 5.50 -5.88
C PRO A 124 -13.84 5.69 -7.35
N ILE A 125 -14.45 4.84 -8.20
CA ILE A 125 -14.33 4.99 -9.65
C ILE A 125 -15.13 6.23 -10.08
N PRO A 126 -14.59 7.08 -10.97
CA PRO A 126 -15.30 8.30 -11.40
C PRO A 126 -16.68 7.99 -11.97
N THR A 127 -17.69 8.74 -11.53
CA THR A 127 -19.08 8.57 -11.98
C THR A 127 -19.22 8.76 -13.48
N ALA A 128 -18.47 9.68 -14.06
CA ALA A 128 -18.50 9.94 -15.50
C ALA A 128 -18.15 8.69 -16.31
N ALA A 129 -17.24 7.84 -15.82
CA ALA A 129 -16.86 6.59 -16.46
C ALA A 129 -18.02 5.60 -16.53
N LYS A 130 -18.99 5.70 -15.64
CA LYS A 130 -20.13 4.78 -15.58
C LYS A 130 -21.20 5.11 -16.61
N ARG A 131 -21.19 6.30 -17.19
CA ARG A 131 -22.20 6.77 -18.14
C ARG A 131 -21.81 6.59 -19.58
N THR A 132 -20.59 6.24 -19.78
CA THR A 132 -20.10 5.97 -21.11
C THR A 132 -20.03 4.49 -21.37
#